data_0baa79faf8265f87d9ff0cb739d911be
#
_entry.id   0baa79faf8265f87d9ff0cb739d911be
#
_cell.length_a   1.000
_cell.length_b   1.000
_cell.length_c   1.000
_cell.angle_alpha   90.00
_cell.angle_beta   90.00
_cell.angle_gamma   90.00
#
_symmetry.space_group_name_H-M   'P 1'
#
loop_
_entity.id
_entity.type
_entity.pdbx_description
1 polymer ?
#
loop_
_entity_poly.entity_id
_entity_poly.type
_entity_poly.pdbx_seq_one_letter_code
_entity_poly.pdbx_strand_id
1 'polypeptide(L)'
;MGLSKTQISKLYVTIFGRASEVEGNIYWQQQAGNMSDIANDMLNTQAAKDYFGATLNDNQAFIEFIYKNSLNKTYEQDPGGINYWTNLLNSGVSKGDIVKIMIEAIDSYAPDGINYDPNDIATVNAYNQFSNRVEISDYTADTVQKAPTDYSTSMSFNNDLVVTYDSNTLHTAKQNINNLVFFN
;
A
#
# COMPACT_ATOMS: atom_id res chain seq x y z
N MET A 1 17.36 -13.20 4.27
CA MET A 1 16.12 -13.77 3.72
C MET A 1 15.32 -12.60 3.19
N GLY A 2 14.85 -12.64 1.95
CA GLY A 2 14.06 -11.55 1.37
C GLY A 2 12.66 -11.45 2.00
N LEU A 3 11.94 -10.39 1.67
CA LEU A 3 10.55 -10.21 2.11
C LEU A 3 9.63 -11.22 1.39
N SER A 4 8.53 -11.58 2.05
CA SER A 4 7.49 -12.42 1.44
C SER A 4 6.68 -11.64 0.38
N LYS A 5 5.95 -12.36 -0.49
CA LYS A 5 5.01 -11.79 -1.46
C LYS A 5 4.07 -10.78 -0.81
N THR A 6 3.43 -11.17 0.30
CA THR A 6 2.47 -10.32 1.02
C THR A 6 3.12 -9.09 1.65
N GLN A 7 4.36 -9.19 2.15
CA GLN A 7 5.08 -8.02 2.64
C GLN A 7 5.39 -7.02 1.51
N ILE A 8 5.75 -7.51 0.32
CA ILE A 8 5.91 -6.66 -0.87
C ILE A 8 4.56 -6.06 -1.29
N SER A 9 3.47 -6.82 -1.28
CA SER A 9 2.12 -6.30 -1.56
C SER A 9 1.74 -5.16 -0.60
N LYS A 10 2.03 -5.28 0.70
CA LYS A 10 1.82 -4.20 1.67
C LYS A 10 2.60 -2.94 1.31
N LEU A 11 3.84 -3.08 0.85
CA LEU A 11 4.65 -1.95 0.38
C LEU A 11 4.04 -1.30 -0.88
N TYR A 12 3.58 -2.08 -1.86
CA TYR A 12 2.91 -1.54 -3.05
C TYR A 12 1.65 -0.76 -2.71
N VAL A 13 0.80 -1.30 -1.83
CA VAL A 13 -0.41 -0.62 -1.36
C VAL A 13 -0.06 0.70 -0.68
N THR A 14 0.88 0.68 0.28
CA THR A 14 1.21 1.86 1.08
C THR A 14 1.95 2.93 0.28
N ILE A 15 2.96 2.55 -0.50
CA ILE A 15 3.80 3.49 -1.23
C ILE A 15 3.10 3.99 -2.51
N PHE A 16 2.53 3.09 -3.31
CA PHE A 16 2.03 3.40 -4.64
C PHE A 16 0.50 3.44 -4.77
N GLY A 17 -0.25 3.04 -3.74
CA GLY A 17 -1.71 2.97 -3.82
C GLY A 17 -2.22 2.07 -4.95
N ARG A 18 -1.45 1.04 -5.31
CA ARG A 18 -1.78 0.08 -6.36
C ARG A 18 -1.38 -1.34 -6.02
N ALA A 19 -1.93 -2.30 -6.75
CA ALA A 19 -1.55 -3.70 -6.68
C ALA A 19 -0.21 -3.95 -7.39
N SER A 20 0.53 -4.98 -6.98
CA SER A 20 1.77 -5.42 -7.62
C SER A 20 1.52 -6.43 -8.74
N GLU A 21 2.39 -6.47 -9.72
CA GLU A 21 2.46 -7.49 -10.78
C GLU A 21 3.49 -8.57 -10.43
N VAL A 22 3.45 -9.69 -11.16
CA VAL A 22 4.36 -10.84 -10.96
C VAL A 22 5.83 -10.39 -11.02
N GLU A 23 6.24 -9.72 -12.10
CA GLU A 23 7.65 -9.33 -12.29
C GLU A 23 8.12 -8.38 -11.18
N GLY A 24 7.35 -7.36 -10.84
CA GLY A 24 7.73 -6.39 -9.81
C GLY A 24 7.74 -6.99 -8.41
N ASN A 25 6.72 -7.80 -8.07
CA ASN A 25 6.67 -8.43 -6.75
C ASN A 25 7.84 -9.40 -6.56
N ILE A 26 8.13 -10.26 -7.55
CA ILE A 26 9.27 -11.19 -7.51
C ILE A 26 10.60 -10.43 -7.44
N TYR A 27 10.76 -9.36 -8.23
CA TYR A 27 11.98 -8.54 -8.20
C TYR A 27 12.29 -8.07 -6.78
N TRP A 28 11.30 -7.50 -6.09
CA TRP A 28 11.49 -6.99 -4.74
C TRP A 28 11.67 -8.09 -3.69
N GLN A 29 11.05 -9.27 -3.84
CA GLN A 29 11.30 -10.41 -2.97
C GLN A 29 12.77 -10.88 -3.03
N GLN A 30 13.44 -10.69 -4.16
CA GLN A 30 14.83 -11.10 -4.37
C GLN A 30 15.85 -10.09 -3.84
N GLN A 31 15.43 -8.87 -3.50
CA GLN A 31 16.33 -7.88 -2.93
C GLN A 31 16.69 -8.23 -1.49
N ALA A 32 17.93 -7.92 -1.12
CA ALA A 32 18.40 -8.07 0.26
C ALA A 32 17.96 -6.88 1.10
N GLY A 33 17.56 -7.14 2.34
CA GLY A 33 17.19 -6.10 3.30
C GLY A 33 15.93 -6.43 4.08
N ASN A 34 15.65 -5.63 5.07
CA ASN A 34 14.39 -5.66 5.80
C ASN A 34 13.34 -4.76 5.12
N MET A 35 12.13 -4.68 5.69
CA MET A 35 11.04 -3.91 5.08
C MET A 35 11.37 -2.41 4.94
N SER A 36 12.10 -1.83 5.88
CA SER A 36 12.54 -0.43 5.81
C SER A 36 13.54 -0.20 4.67
N ASP A 37 14.50 -1.12 4.50
CA ASP A 37 15.49 -1.04 3.42
C ASP A 37 14.81 -1.09 2.06
N ILE A 38 13.94 -2.09 1.86
CA ILE A 38 13.20 -2.27 0.59
C ILE A 38 12.27 -1.06 0.34
N ALA A 39 11.58 -0.54 1.37
CA ALA A 39 10.74 0.64 1.23
C ALA A 39 11.56 1.87 0.79
N ASN A 40 12.74 2.09 1.36
CA ASN A 40 13.64 3.16 0.94
C ASN A 40 14.09 2.98 -0.52
N ASP A 41 14.43 1.76 -0.92
CA ASP A 41 14.83 1.45 -2.29
C ASP A 41 13.67 1.69 -3.28
N MET A 42 12.45 1.27 -2.93
CA MET A 42 11.23 1.55 -3.72
C MET A 42 11.00 3.07 -3.89
N LEU A 43 11.15 3.85 -2.82
CA LEU A 43 10.98 5.30 -2.83
C LEU A 43 12.07 6.04 -3.63
N ASN A 44 13.24 5.42 -3.84
CA ASN A 44 14.31 5.96 -4.67
C ASN A 44 14.16 5.67 -6.17
N THR A 45 13.21 4.83 -6.56
CA THR A 45 12.95 4.49 -7.98
C THR A 45 12.43 5.69 -8.76
N GLN A 46 12.59 5.65 -10.10
CA GLN A 46 11.96 6.64 -10.98
C GLN A 46 10.44 6.57 -10.89
N ALA A 47 9.87 5.36 -10.76
CA ALA A 47 8.43 5.18 -10.59
C ALA A 47 7.88 5.93 -9.35
N ALA A 48 8.58 5.90 -8.22
CA ALA A 48 8.18 6.66 -7.03
C ALA A 48 8.31 8.18 -7.25
N LYS A 49 9.39 8.62 -7.89
CA LYS A 49 9.58 10.05 -8.20
C LYS A 49 8.49 10.59 -9.13
N ASP A 50 8.08 9.79 -10.12
CA ASP A 50 6.99 10.15 -11.03
C ASP A 50 5.63 10.15 -10.33
N TYR A 51 5.40 9.17 -9.43
CA TYR A 51 4.14 9.02 -8.70
C TYR A 51 3.92 10.10 -7.65
N PHE A 52 4.93 10.38 -6.84
CA PHE A 52 4.84 11.39 -5.77
C PHE A 52 5.07 12.81 -6.28
N GLY A 53 5.90 12.98 -7.31
CA GLY A 53 6.33 14.29 -7.76
C GLY A 53 6.98 15.10 -6.63
N ALA A 54 6.62 16.37 -6.51
CA ALA A 54 7.16 17.28 -5.48
C ALA A 54 6.82 16.84 -4.05
N THR A 55 5.73 16.10 -3.84
CA THR A 55 5.29 15.66 -2.49
C THR A 55 6.30 14.73 -1.83
N LEU A 56 7.15 14.05 -2.60
CA LEU A 56 8.21 13.19 -2.05
C LEU A 56 9.20 13.97 -1.15
N ASN A 57 9.37 15.28 -1.41
CA ASN A 57 10.29 16.13 -0.70
C ASN A 57 9.63 16.98 0.42
N ASP A 58 8.33 16.88 0.56
CA ASP A 58 7.55 17.51 1.65
C ASP A 58 7.07 16.45 2.63
N ASN A 59 7.52 16.52 3.88
CA ASN A 59 7.24 15.46 4.85
C ASN A 59 5.75 15.30 5.15
N GLN A 60 5.00 16.37 5.30
CA GLN A 60 3.56 16.29 5.55
C GLN A 60 2.83 15.76 4.31
N ALA A 61 3.12 16.30 3.13
CA ALA A 61 2.49 15.86 1.89
C ALA A 61 2.80 14.37 1.59
N PHE A 62 4.02 13.92 1.87
CA PHE A 62 4.37 12.50 1.77
C PHE A 62 3.52 11.63 2.71
N ILE A 63 3.37 12.03 3.98
CA ILE A 63 2.54 11.30 4.95
C ILE A 63 1.08 11.28 4.50
N GLU A 64 0.52 12.40 4.07
CA GLU A 64 -0.86 12.46 3.57
C GLU A 64 -1.07 11.50 2.39
N PHE A 65 -0.07 11.39 1.52
CA PHE A 65 -0.10 10.49 0.35
C PHE A 65 -0.17 9.01 0.76
N ILE A 66 0.77 8.55 1.59
CA ILE A 66 0.80 7.15 2.04
C ILE A 66 -0.36 6.82 3.00
N TYR A 67 -0.84 7.80 3.74
CA TYR A 67 -2.00 7.67 4.63
C TYR A 67 -3.28 7.43 3.83
N LYS A 68 -3.46 8.16 2.73
CA LYS A 68 -4.56 7.94 1.80
C LYS A 68 -4.46 6.58 1.10
N ASN A 69 -3.26 6.18 0.67
CA ASN A 69 -3.05 4.88 0.05
C ASN A 69 -3.40 3.71 0.97
N SER A 70 -2.97 3.79 2.22
CA SER A 70 -3.11 2.71 3.21
C SER A 70 -4.47 2.68 3.88
N LEU A 71 -4.97 3.84 4.32
CA LEU A 71 -6.14 3.95 5.19
C LEU A 71 -7.32 4.67 4.55
N ASN A 72 -7.12 5.24 3.34
CA ASN A 72 -8.11 6.09 2.66
C ASN A 72 -8.61 7.26 3.53
N LYS A 73 -7.72 7.82 4.35
CA LYS A 73 -8.01 8.96 5.22
C LYS A 73 -7.26 10.20 4.76
N THR A 74 -7.89 11.35 4.94
CA THR A 74 -7.31 12.69 4.71
C THR A 74 -6.86 13.32 6.02
N TYR A 75 -6.16 14.48 5.92
CA TYR A 75 -5.75 15.25 7.08
C TYR A 75 -6.95 15.66 7.97
N GLU A 76 -8.07 16.05 7.36
CA GLU A 76 -9.28 16.47 8.09
C GLU A 76 -9.91 15.32 8.89
N GLN A 77 -9.72 14.08 8.43
CA GLN A 77 -10.29 12.89 9.07
C GLN A 77 -9.43 12.39 10.23
N ASP A 78 -8.10 12.57 10.14
CA ASP A 78 -7.18 12.17 11.21
C ASP A 78 -5.95 13.09 11.29
N PRO A 79 -6.13 14.36 11.71
CA PRO A 79 -5.02 15.29 11.83
C PRO A 79 -3.99 14.85 12.88
N GLY A 80 -4.44 14.16 13.94
CA GLY A 80 -3.56 13.67 14.99
C GLY A 80 -2.58 12.62 14.50
N GLY A 81 -3.06 11.63 13.75
CA GLY A 81 -2.24 10.58 13.15
C GLY A 81 -1.25 11.15 12.13
N ILE A 82 -1.71 11.99 11.21
CA ILE A 82 -0.84 12.58 10.19
C ILE A 82 0.25 13.46 10.82
N ASN A 83 -0.10 14.27 11.82
CA ASN A 83 0.88 15.09 12.54
C ASN A 83 1.91 14.22 13.30
N TYR A 84 1.47 13.13 13.91
CA TYR A 84 2.39 12.20 14.58
C TYR A 84 3.46 11.66 13.62
N TRP A 85 3.07 11.13 12.48
CA TRP A 85 3.98 10.58 11.48
C TRP A 85 4.87 11.67 10.86
N THR A 86 4.31 12.85 10.57
CA THR A 86 5.07 14.00 10.05
C THR A 86 6.17 14.44 11.03
N ASN A 87 5.87 14.47 12.32
CA ASN A 87 6.85 14.83 13.35
C ASN A 87 7.99 13.80 13.45
N LEU A 88 7.71 12.51 13.26
CA LEU A 88 8.76 11.49 13.20
C LEU A 88 9.71 11.73 12.02
N LEU A 89 9.18 12.04 10.82
CA LEU A 89 10.02 12.42 9.67
C LEU A 89 10.83 13.68 9.95
N ASN A 90 10.23 14.70 10.55
CA ASN A 90 10.91 15.95 10.91
C ASN A 90 12.03 15.74 11.96
N SER A 91 11.92 14.69 12.77
CA SER A 91 12.94 14.30 13.74
C SER A 91 14.08 13.47 13.14
N GLY A 92 14.02 13.15 11.84
CA GLY A 92 15.08 12.42 11.12
C GLY A 92 14.84 10.91 10.97
N VAL A 93 13.67 10.40 11.32
CA VAL A 93 13.29 9.00 10.99
C VAL A 93 13.19 8.87 9.47
N SER A 94 13.74 7.81 8.89
CA SER A 94 13.71 7.62 7.43
C SER A 94 12.30 7.35 6.91
N LYS A 95 12.04 7.68 5.64
CA LYS A 95 10.76 7.37 5.00
C LYS A 95 10.47 5.87 4.98
N GLY A 96 11.50 5.02 4.76
CA GLY A 96 11.33 3.57 4.80
C GLY A 96 10.96 3.05 6.19
N ASP A 97 11.55 3.62 7.25
CA ASP A 97 11.15 3.28 8.62
C ASP A 97 9.70 3.70 8.91
N ILE A 98 9.29 4.88 8.45
CA ILE A 98 7.90 5.33 8.59
C ILE A 98 6.93 4.36 7.88
N VAL A 99 7.22 3.98 6.65
CA VAL A 99 6.39 3.02 5.90
C VAL A 99 6.29 1.68 6.65
N LYS A 100 7.41 1.16 7.12
CA LYS A 100 7.46 -0.09 7.90
C LYS A 100 6.61 0.02 9.17
N ILE A 101 6.85 1.05 10.00
CA ILE A 101 6.16 1.20 11.28
C ILE A 101 4.66 1.45 11.08
N MET A 102 4.27 2.18 10.02
CA MET A 102 2.86 2.38 9.66
C MET A 102 2.19 1.05 9.30
N ILE A 103 2.82 0.19 8.49
CA ILE A 103 2.32 -1.14 8.17
C ILE A 103 2.16 -1.99 9.44
N GLU A 104 3.16 -1.99 10.32
CA GLU A 104 3.12 -2.71 11.59
C GLU A 104 1.99 -2.19 12.51
N ALA A 105 1.77 -0.88 12.53
CA ALA A 105 0.66 -0.26 13.27
C ALA A 105 -0.70 -0.71 12.71
N ILE A 106 -0.86 -0.73 11.38
CA ILE A 106 -2.10 -1.21 10.73
C ILE A 106 -2.32 -2.69 11.05
N ASP A 107 -1.28 -3.52 10.95
CA ASP A 107 -1.37 -4.96 11.25
C ASP A 107 -1.79 -5.22 12.71
N SER A 108 -1.47 -4.32 13.64
CA SER A 108 -1.89 -4.47 15.04
C SER A 108 -3.41 -4.38 15.26
N TYR A 109 -4.15 -3.88 14.28
CA TYR A 109 -5.62 -3.82 14.28
C TYR A 109 -6.28 -5.00 13.54
N ALA A 110 -5.51 -5.99 13.10
CA ALA A 110 -6.05 -7.24 12.58
C ALA A 110 -6.93 -7.94 13.64
N PRO A 111 -7.88 -8.81 13.25
CA PRO A 111 -8.77 -9.50 14.19
C PRO A 111 -8.07 -10.27 15.32
N ASP A 112 -6.81 -10.67 15.12
CA ASP A 112 -5.93 -11.31 16.10
C ASP A 112 -4.86 -10.36 16.67
N GLY A 113 -4.92 -9.10 16.29
CA GLY A 113 -3.96 -8.06 16.69
C GLY A 113 -4.20 -7.52 18.09
N ILE A 114 -3.14 -7.00 18.70
CA ILE A 114 -3.16 -6.49 20.08
C ILE A 114 -4.07 -5.27 20.29
N ASN A 115 -4.32 -4.49 19.22
CA ASN A 115 -5.13 -3.28 19.26
C ASN A 115 -6.54 -3.48 18.65
N TYR A 116 -6.93 -4.72 18.37
CA TYR A 116 -8.24 -5.00 17.79
C TYR A 116 -9.37 -4.68 18.76
N ASP A 117 -10.29 -3.83 18.34
CA ASP A 117 -11.57 -3.58 19.02
C ASP A 117 -12.72 -3.73 18.02
N PRO A 118 -13.55 -4.79 18.13
CA PRO A 118 -14.67 -5.01 17.21
C PRO A 118 -15.76 -3.93 17.31
N ASN A 119 -15.75 -3.09 18.35
CA ASN A 119 -16.71 -1.99 18.53
C ASN A 119 -16.24 -0.69 17.85
N ASP A 120 -14.95 -0.56 17.54
CA ASP A 120 -14.43 0.55 16.75
C ASP A 120 -14.58 0.25 15.25
N ILE A 121 -15.80 0.42 14.76
CA ILE A 121 -16.18 0.10 13.37
C ILE A 121 -15.34 0.90 12.36
N ALA A 122 -14.97 2.14 12.67
CA ALA A 122 -14.16 2.95 11.76
C ALA A 122 -12.76 2.37 11.56
N THR A 123 -12.11 1.93 12.64
CA THR A 123 -10.80 1.28 12.60
C THR A 123 -10.88 -0.11 11.97
N VAL A 124 -11.91 -0.90 12.29
CA VAL A 124 -12.16 -2.21 11.65
C VAL A 124 -12.31 -2.06 10.14
N ASN A 125 -13.08 -1.08 9.67
CA ASN A 125 -13.26 -0.83 8.24
C ASN A 125 -11.97 -0.37 7.57
N ALA A 126 -11.18 0.50 8.20
CA ALA A 126 -9.90 0.94 7.67
C ALA A 126 -8.91 -0.23 7.52
N TYR A 127 -8.83 -1.10 8.52
CA TYR A 127 -8.03 -2.32 8.44
C TYR A 127 -8.51 -3.25 7.32
N ASN A 128 -9.81 -3.52 7.24
CA ASN A 128 -10.39 -4.38 6.22
C ASN A 128 -10.12 -3.86 4.81
N GLN A 129 -10.19 -2.55 4.59
CA GLN A 129 -9.84 -1.96 3.29
C GLN A 129 -8.35 -2.17 2.95
N PHE A 130 -7.45 -1.94 3.89
CA PHE A 130 -6.02 -2.22 3.69
C PHE A 130 -5.79 -3.70 3.38
N SER A 131 -6.35 -4.60 4.18
CA SER A 131 -6.24 -6.04 4.00
C SER A 131 -6.78 -6.51 2.64
N ASN A 132 -7.93 -6.01 2.21
CA ASN A 132 -8.51 -6.33 0.91
C ASN A 132 -7.65 -5.83 -0.25
N ARG A 133 -7.05 -4.64 -0.15
CA ARG A 133 -6.08 -4.12 -1.13
C ARG A 133 -4.82 -4.98 -1.22
N VAL A 134 -4.31 -5.43 -0.07
CA VAL A 134 -3.17 -6.36 -0.01
C VAL A 134 -3.53 -7.70 -0.66
N GLU A 135 -4.73 -8.22 -0.41
CA GLU A 135 -5.18 -9.47 -1.04
C GLU A 135 -5.30 -9.36 -2.56
N ILE A 136 -5.78 -8.24 -3.09
CA ILE A 136 -5.76 -7.99 -4.54
C ILE A 136 -4.32 -7.93 -5.06
N SER A 137 -3.41 -7.28 -4.35
CA SER A 137 -2.01 -7.22 -4.75
C SER A 137 -1.33 -8.60 -4.74
N ASP A 138 -1.64 -9.45 -3.78
CA ASP A 138 -1.19 -10.85 -3.78
C ASP A 138 -1.76 -11.64 -4.95
N TYR A 139 -3.04 -11.41 -5.28
CA TYR A 139 -3.69 -12.05 -6.42
C TYR A 139 -3.06 -11.63 -7.76
N THR A 140 -2.82 -10.34 -7.98
CA THR A 140 -2.18 -9.84 -9.21
C THR A 140 -0.71 -10.22 -9.31
N ALA A 141 -0.01 -10.33 -8.18
CA ALA A 141 1.36 -10.85 -8.11
C ALA A 141 1.47 -12.33 -8.56
N ASP A 142 0.36 -13.06 -8.62
CA ASP A 142 0.32 -14.42 -9.16
C ASP A 142 -0.27 -14.49 -10.57
N THR A 143 -1.01 -13.47 -11.04
CA THR A 143 -1.83 -13.58 -12.25
C THR A 143 -1.51 -12.57 -13.35
N VAL A 144 -0.95 -11.42 -13.02
CA VAL A 144 -0.63 -10.35 -13.97
C VAL A 144 0.87 -10.29 -14.20
N GLN A 145 1.36 -10.81 -15.33
CA GLN A 145 2.79 -10.98 -15.62
C GLN A 145 3.54 -9.67 -15.68
N LYS A 146 3.07 -8.75 -16.52
CA LYS A 146 3.70 -7.46 -16.79
C LYS A 146 2.74 -6.32 -16.56
N ALA A 147 3.30 -5.16 -16.21
CA ALA A 147 2.61 -3.90 -16.29
C ALA A 147 2.46 -3.50 -17.78
N PRO A 148 1.25 -3.43 -18.37
CA PRO A 148 1.04 -2.76 -19.65
C PRO A 148 1.37 -1.26 -19.52
N THR A 149 1.45 -0.53 -20.64
CA THR A 149 1.93 0.87 -20.68
C THR A 149 1.10 1.83 -19.80
N ASP A 150 -0.18 1.53 -19.59
CA ASP A 150 -1.15 2.28 -18.75
C ASP A 150 -1.43 1.57 -17.43
N TYR A 151 -0.62 0.62 -17.10
CA TYR A 151 -0.82 -0.33 -16.03
C TYR A 151 -0.91 0.28 -14.65
N SER A 152 -0.11 1.31 -14.37
CA SER A 152 -0.16 2.00 -13.08
C SER A 152 -1.54 2.57 -12.79
N THR A 153 -2.28 3.02 -13.82
CA THR A 153 -3.65 3.48 -13.69
C THR A 153 -4.62 2.31 -13.51
N SER A 154 -4.51 1.26 -14.32
CA SER A 154 -5.38 0.08 -14.30
C SER A 154 -5.26 -0.74 -13.00
N MET A 155 -4.13 -0.64 -12.30
CA MET A 155 -3.90 -1.32 -11.03
C MET A 155 -4.05 -0.41 -9.81
N SER A 156 -4.38 0.86 -10.01
CA SER A 156 -4.60 1.84 -8.95
C SER A 156 -5.94 1.60 -8.25
N PHE A 157 -5.92 1.55 -6.91
CA PHE A 157 -7.14 1.41 -6.11
C PHE A 157 -8.06 2.64 -6.14
N ASN A 158 -7.56 3.77 -6.62
CA ASN A 158 -8.35 4.99 -6.73
C ASN A 158 -9.02 5.16 -8.11
N ASN A 159 -8.63 4.37 -9.11
CA ASN A 159 -9.11 4.49 -10.48
C ASN A 159 -9.89 3.24 -10.94
N ASP A 160 -9.20 2.14 -11.24
CA ASP A 160 -9.83 0.99 -11.89
C ASP A 160 -10.09 -0.20 -10.93
N LEU A 161 -9.35 -0.27 -9.82
CA LEU A 161 -9.57 -1.26 -8.79
C LEU A 161 -10.23 -0.62 -7.57
N VAL A 162 -11.54 -0.47 -7.58
CA VAL A 162 -12.27 0.02 -6.40
C VAL A 162 -12.37 -1.09 -5.37
N VAL A 163 -11.42 -1.10 -4.43
CA VAL A 163 -11.38 -2.06 -3.31
C VAL A 163 -11.57 -1.32 -2.00
N THR A 164 -12.69 -1.61 -1.34
CA THR A 164 -13.10 -1.03 -0.06
C THR A 164 -13.02 -2.07 1.07
N TYR A 165 -13.54 -1.72 2.24
CA TYR A 165 -13.70 -2.66 3.36
C TYR A 165 -14.73 -3.77 3.07
N ASP A 166 -15.60 -3.60 2.08
CA ASP A 166 -16.61 -4.60 1.68
C ASP A 166 -15.96 -5.69 0.82
N SER A 167 -16.06 -6.93 1.27
CA SER A 167 -15.53 -8.11 0.57
C SER A 167 -16.14 -8.32 -0.83
N ASN A 168 -17.32 -7.76 -1.11
CA ASN A 168 -17.92 -7.83 -2.45
C ASN A 168 -17.09 -7.02 -3.47
N THR A 169 -16.47 -5.91 -3.04
CA THR A 169 -15.58 -5.12 -3.92
C THR A 169 -14.32 -5.89 -4.25
N LEU A 170 -13.78 -6.68 -3.32
CA LEU A 170 -12.66 -7.58 -3.54
C LEU A 170 -12.98 -8.63 -4.62
N HIS A 171 -14.14 -9.26 -4.53
CA HIS A 171 -14.59 -10.24 -5.53
C HIS A 171 -14.74 -9.61 -6.93
N THR A 172 -15.39 -8.45 -7.01
CA THR A 172 -15.56 -7.70 -8.27
C THR A 172 -14.22 -7.30 -8.87
N ALA A 173 -13.27 -6.83 -8.05
CA ALA A 173 -11.92 -6.47 -8.51
C ALA A 173 -11.17 -7.68 -9.10
N LYS A 174 -11.25 -8.86 -8.46
CA LYS A 174 -10.68 -10.10 -9.02
C LYS A 174 -11.28 -10.48 -10.36
N GLN A 175 -12.59 -10.33 -10.53
CA GLN A 175 -13.25 -10.58 -11.82
C GLN A 175 -12.79 -9.61 -12.90
N ASN A 176 -12.66 -8.31 -12.57
CA ASN A 176 -12.19 -7.30 -13.51
C ASN A 176 -10.75 -7.57 -13.95
N ILE A 177 -9.87 -7.98 -13.04
CA ILE A 177 -8.48 -8.35 -13.34
C ILE A 177 -8.43 -9.55 -14.29
N ASN A 178 -9.24 -10.58 -14.06
CA ASN A 178 -9.30 -11.73 -14.96
C ASN A 178 -9.70 -11.33 -16.38
N ASN A 179 -10.60 -10.37 -16.53
CA ASN A 179 -10.98 -9.85 -17.85
C ASN A 179 -9.83 -9.07 -18.51
N LEU A 180 -9.00 -8.35 -17.75
CA LEU A 180 -7.82 -7.66 -18.28
C LEU A 180 -6.73 -8.63 -18.74
N VAL A 181 -6.53 -9.74 -18.02
CA VAL A 181 -5.52 -10.78 -18.34
C VAL A 181 -5.87 -11.55 -19.62
N PHE A 182 -7.14 -11.70 -19.95
CA PHE A 182 -7.57 -12.37 -21.20
C PHE A 182 -7.36 -11.54 -22.46
N PHE A 183 -7.06 -10.24 -22.36
CA PHE A 183 -6.82 -9.33 -23.49
C PHE A 183 -5.33 -9.03 -23.74
N ASN A 184 -4.43 -9.61 -22.97
CA ASN A 184 -2.96 -9.59 -23.13
C ASN A 184 -2.46 -11.00 -23.44
#